data_52b8e9541c3a293c0ef9c97e1df6f299
#
_entry.id   52b8e9541c3a293c0ef9c97e1df6f299
#
_cell.length_a   1.000
_cell.length_b   1.000
_cell.length_c   1.000
_cell.angle_alpha   90.00
_cell.angle_beta   90.00
_cell.angle_gamma   90.00
#
_symmetry.space_group_name_H-M   'P 1'
#
loop_
_entity.id
_entity.type
_entity.pdbx_description
1 polymer ?
#
loop_
_entity_poly.entity_id
_entity_poly.type
_entity_poly.pdbx_seq_one_letter_code
_entity_poly.pdbx_strand_id
1 'polypeptide(L)'
;MLIGRGMIRITVKLFATLREGRFEVLERRFAEGVTIGDVLRELVIPEKQATLILVNGRHAELTTRLAEGDVLAIFPPVGGG
;
A
#
# COMPACT_ATOMS: atom_id res chain seq x y z
N MET A 1 -20.60 -24.63 -3.66
CA MET A 1 -19.50 -24.21 -4.43
C MET A 1 -18.85 -22.95 -3.91
N LEU A 2 -17.61 -22.96 -3.83
CA LEU A 2 -16.92 -21.84 -3.29
C LEU A 2 -16.69 -20.82 -4.39
N ILE A 3 -17.15 -19.64 -4.15
CA ILE A 3 -16.88 -18.58 -5.05
C ILE A 3 -15.66 -17.87 -4.59
N GLY A 4 -14.61 -18.07 -5.29
CA GLY A 4 -13.38 -17.44 -4.92
C GLY A 4 -13.51 -15.94 -5.08
N ARG A 5 -12.89 -15.23 -4.20
CA ARG A 5 -12.74 -13.82 -4.40
C ARG A 5 -11.72 -13.61 -5.46
N GLY A 6 -11.94 -12.63 -6.27
CA GLY A 6 -10.98 -12.30 -7.27
C GLY A 6 -9.75 -11.66 -6.66
N MET A 7 -8.78 -11.43 -7.49
CA MET A 7 -7.59 -10.68 -7.12
C MET A 7 -7.64 -9.34 -7.82
N ILE A 8 -7.08 -8.34 -7.19
CA ILE A 8 -6.98 -7.03 -7.80
C ILE A 8 -5.51 -6.68 -7.93
N ARG A 9 -5.22 -5.85 -8.93
CA ARG A 9 -3.86 -5.42 -9.17
C ARG A 9 -3.68 -4.03 -8.61
N ILE A 10 -2.64 -3.85 -7.81
CA ILE A 10 -2.34 -2.59 -7.16
C ILE A 10 -0.90 -2.23 -7.48
N THR A 11 -0.65 -0.96 -7.74
CA THR A 11 0.70 -0.45 -7.87
C THR A 11 1.06 0.23 -6.57
N VAL A 12 2.15 -0.22 -5.94
CA VAL A 12 2.61 0.36 -4.68
C VAL A 12 3.88 1.14 -4.95
N LYS A 13 3.90 2.39 -4.52
CA LYS A 13 5.08 3.24 -4.66
C LYS A 13 5.58 3.64 -3.28
N LEU A 14 6.85 3.41 -3.05
CA LEU A 14 7.48 3.77 -1.78
C LEU A 14 8.45 4.92 -2.02
N PHE A 15 8.52 5.81 -1.05
CA PHE A 15 9.32 7.02 -1.17
C PHE A 15 10.37 7.13 -0.08
N ALA A 16 11.46 7.82 -0.40
CA ALA A 16 12.53 8.13 0.54
C ALA A 16 13.05 6.86 1.23
N THR A 17 13.17 6.90 2.55
CA THR A 17 13.78 5.80 3.28
C THR A 17 12.97 4.51 3.21
N LEU A 18 11.70 4.57 2.86
CA LEU A 18 10.91 3.34 2.72
C LEU A 18 11.41 2.46 1.59
N ARG A 19 12.15 3.02 0.65
CA ARG A 19 12.72 2.24 -0.45
C ARG A 19 13.87 1.36 -0.01
N GLU A 20 14.50 1.69 1.09
CA GLU A 20 15.70 0.97 1.50
C GLU A 20 15.38 -0.49 1.81
N GLY A 21 16.08 -1.38 1.12
CA GLY A 21 15.86 -2.79 1.29
C GLY A 21 14.54 -3.28 0.73
N ARG A 22 13.87 -2.46 -0.01
CA ARG A 22 12.57 -2.80 -0.58
C ARG A 22 12.57 -2.49 -2.06
N PHE A 23 11.54 -1.81 -2.53
CA PHE A 23 11.40 -1.46 -3.94
C PHE A 23 10.97 -0.01 -4.06
N GLU A 24 11.06 0.52 -5.24
CA GLU A 24 10.57 1.86 -5.51
C GLU A 24 9.13 1.79 -6.00
N VAL A 25 8.87 0.89 -6.94
CA VAL A 25 7.54 0.68 -7.50
C VAL A 25 7.34 -0.82 -7.59
N LEU A 26 6.17 -1.29 -7.14
CA LEU A 26 5.84 -2.69 -7.22
C LEU A 26 4.41 -2.83 -7.70
N GLU A 27 4.21 -3.61 -8.75
CA GLU A 27 2.88 -3.95 -9.20
C GLU A 27 2.62 -5.37 -8.72
N ARG A 28 1.56 -5.56 -7.98
CA ARG A 28 1.29 -6.84 -7.35
C ARG A 28 -0.20 -7.06 -7.20
N ARG A 29 -0.60 -8.34 -7.15
CA ARG A 29 -1.99 -8.70 -6.92
C ARG A 29 -2.25 -8.92 -5.45
N PHE A 30 -3.42 -8.48 -5.03
CA PHE A 30 -3.88 -8.69 -3.66
C PHE A 30 -5.30 -9.19 -3.71
N ALA A 31 -5.76 -9.79 -2.63
CA ALA A 31 -7.13 -10.28 -2.58
C ALA A 31 -8.12 -9.13 -2.65
N GLU A 32 -9.19 -9.34 -3.33
CA GLU A 32 -10.26 -8.36 -3.39
C GLU A 32 -10.73 -8.04 -1.97
N GLY A 33 -10.95 -6.76 -1.69
CA GLY A 33 -11.32 -6.34 -0.34
C GLY A 33 -10.14 -5.96 0.54
N VAL A 34 -8.93 -6.09 0.01
CA VAL A 34 -7.74 -5.78 0.79
C VAL A 34 -7.76 -4.32 1.23
N THR A 35 -7.33 -4.08 2.46
CA THR A 35 -7.18 -2.71 2.96
C THR A 35 -5.73 -2.29 2.83
N ILE A 36 -5.50 -1.00 3.00
CA ILE A 36 -4.13 -0.49 2.98
C ILE A 36 -3.32 -1.12 4.10
N GLY A 37 -3.93 -1.27 5.28
CA GLY A 37 -3.24 -1.93 6.38
C GLY A 37 -2.82 -3.36 6.05
N ASP A 38 -3.68 -4.07 5.32
CA ASP A 38 -3.34 -5.43 4.89
C ASP A 38 -2.13 -5.42 3.96
N VAL A 39 -2.08 -4.46 3.05
CA VAL A 39 -0.96 -4.34 2.12
C VAL A 39 0.33 -4.09 2.89
N LEU A 40 0.30 -3.18 3.86
CA LEU A 40 1.49 -2.91 4.65
C LEU A 40 1.98 -4.16 5.36
N ARG A 41 1.05 -4.94 5.93
CA ARG A 41 1.43 -6.17 6.61
C ARG A 41 2.06 -7.16 5.65
N GLU A 42 1.47 -7.34 4.48
CA GLU A 42 2.01 -8.28 3.52
C GLU A 42 3.38 -7.86 3.00
N LEU A 43 3.62 -6.56 2.91
CA LEU A 43 4.90 -6.06 2.43
C LEU A 43 5.89 -5.82 3.57
N VAL A 44 5.48 -6.14 4.78
CA VAL A 44 6.31 -5.99 5.98
C VAL A 44 6.78 -4.55 6.14
N ILE A 45 5.85 -3.63 6.03
CA ILE A 45 6.12 -2.21 6.24
C ILE A 45 5.45 -1.80 7.53
N PRO A 46 6.23 -1.37 8.53
CA PRO A 46 5.64 -0.95 9.81
C PRO A 46 4.72 0.25 9.63
N GLU A 47 3.58 0.20 10.28
CA GLU A 47 2.62 1.30 10.16
C GLU A 47 3.22 2.63 10.59
N LYS A 48 4.11 2.60 11.57
CA LYS A 48 4.75 3.83 12.02
C LYS A 48 5.50 4.56 10.92
N GLN A 49 5.95 3.82 9.93
CA GLN A 49 6.72 4.40 8.84
C GLN A 49 5.85 4.85 7.68
N ALA A 50 4.57 4.56 7.75
CA ALA A 50 3.64 4.96 6.69
C ALA A 50 2.90 6.21 7.15
N THR A 51 3.59 7.33 7.11
CA THR A 51 3.06 8.57 7.67
C THR A 51 2.06 9.25 6.75
N LEU A 52 2.37 9.31 5.48
CA LEU A 52 1.44 9.88 4.51
C LEU A 52 1.07 8.79 3.52
N ILE A 53 -0.21 8.53 3.39
CA ILE A 53 -0.71 7.49 2.50
C ILE A 53 -1.67 8.11 1.51
N LEU A 54 -1.41 7.91 0.23
CA LEU A 54 -2.27 8.41 -0.82
C LEU A 54 -2.71 7.27 -1.73
N VAL A 55 -3.98 7.27 -2.11
CA VAL A 55 -4.50 6.37 -3.12
C VAL A 55 -4.95 7.22 -4.29
N ASN A 56 -4.32 7.04 -5.43
CA ASN A 56 -4.60 7.83 -6.63
C ASN A 56 -4.53 9.33 -6.32
N GLY A 57 -3.57 9.71 -5.47
CA GLY A 57 -3.35 11.12 -5.14
C GLY A 57 -4.21 11.67 -4.03
N ARG A 58 -5.03 10.86 -3.40
CA ARG A 58 -5.90 11.33 -2.32
C ARG A 58 -5.53 10.66 -1.00
N HIS A 59 -5.65 11.43 0.07
CA HIS A 59 -5.39 10.88 1.39
C HIS A 59 -6.25 9.65 1.68
N ALA A 60 -5.69 8.68 2.34
CA ALA A 60 -6.40 7.46 2.68
C ALA A 60 -5.96 6.98 4.05
N GLU A 61 -6.75 6.07 4.61
CA GLU A 61 -6.52 5.51 5.92
C GLU A 61 -6.14 4.05 5.83
N LEU A 62 -5.61 3.50 6.91
CA LEU A 62 -5.25 2.09 6.92
C LEU A 62 -6.44 1.19 6.65
N THR A 63 -7.64 1.64 7.01
CA THR A 63 -8.85 0.86 6.80
C THR A 63 -9.46 1.03 5.41
N THR A 64 -8.90 1.90 4.59
CA THR A 64 -9.41 2.12 3.24
C THR A 64 -9.21 0.86 2.40
N ARG A 65 -10.26 0.42 1.73
CA ARG A 65 -10.15 -0.72 0.82
C ARG A 65 -9.68 -0.25 -0.54
N LEU A 66 -8.87 -1.09 -1.14
CA LEU A 66 -8.31 -0.77 -2.45
C LEU A 66 -9.13 -1.44 -3.55
N ALA A 67 -9.04 -0.88 -4.75
CA ALA A 67 -9.76 -1.39 -5.90
C ALA A 67 -8.78 -1.66 -7.03
N GLU A 68 -9.23 -2.42 -8.01
CA GLU A 68 -8.44 -2.76 -9.17
C GLU A 68 -7.82 -1.51 -9.79
N GLY A 69 -6.52 -1.54 -9.98
CA GLY A 69 -5.83 -0.45 -10.66
C GLY A 69 -5.41 0.70 -9.78
N ASP A 70 -5.72 0.64 -8.50
CA ASP A 70 -5.32 1.75 -7.61
C ASP A 70 -3.81 1.88 -7.52
N VAL A 71 -3.37 3.11 -7.33
CA VAL A 71 -1.96 3.42 -7.10
C VAL A 71 -1.83 3.89 -5.66
N LEU A 72 -1.13 3.10 -4.86
CA LEU A 72 -0.92 3.37 -3.45
C LEU A 72 0.46 3.96 -3.26
N ALA A 73 0.54 5.17 -2.75
CA ALA A 73 1.82 5.84 -2.50
C ALA A 73 2.01 6.01 -1.00
N ILE A 74 3.16 5.60 -0.52
CA ILE A 74 3.46 5.61 0.91
C ILE A 74 4.72 6.40 1.16
N PHE A 75 4.62 7.37 2.06
CA PHE A 75 5.72 8.26 2.42
C PHE A 75 6.07 8.09 3.90
N PRO A 76 7.36 8.07 4.23
CA PRO A 76 7.78 7.94 5.63
C PRO A 76 7.67 9.26 6.36
N PRO A 77 7.93 9.24 7.68
CA PRO A 77 7.98 10.50 8.42
C PRO A 77 9.03 11.42 7.81
N VAL A 78 8.73 12.69 7.81
CA VAL A 78 9.66 13.67 7.29
C VAL A 78 10.77 13.83 8.28
N GLY A 79 11.91 13.75 7.76
CA GLY A 79 13.15 13.91 8.37
C GLY A 79 13.22 14.45 9.70
N GLY A 80 12.65 14.44 10.34
CA GLY A 80 12.57 14.86 11.53
C GLY A 80 13.73 15.08 12.31
N GLY A 81 14.22 15.33 11.94
CA GLY A 81 15.16 15.69 12.89
C GLY A 81 15.19 15.28 13.73
#